data_4930656543a64ee5ce0a4ac87f752add
#
_entry.id   4930656543a64ee5ce0a4ac87f752add
#
_cell.length_a   1.000
_cell.length_b   1.000
_cell.length_c   1.000
_cell.angle_alpha   90.00
_cell.angle_beta   90.00
_cell.angle_gamma   90.00
#
_symmetry.space_group_name_H-M   'P 1'
#
loop_
_entity.id
_entity.type
_entity.pdbx_description
1 polymer ?
#
loop_
_entity_poly.entity_id
_entity_poly.type
_entity_poly.pdbx_seq_one_letter_code
_entity_poly.pdbx_strand_id
1 'polypeptide(L)'
;MEKITTQTSNLTQENMRKIAEIFPDVITEVMDEEGKIRRAIDFDVLKDDLSDSIADGYRERYQFTWPGKAKAKLEARIPTTKTMRPCQEKSVDWDTTKNIYIEGDNLKALKIMREAYAGKVDTIYMDPPYNIGADAIYIDDYSLTFDEYVSESGEYDEEGGRLVANTEANGRFHSDWCSMIFPRLLIARDLLAPNGVLFISINDAEYGNLRSICDGILRYAGTIHCQMSTTQGMKVRAAQQGNIVKNAEFVVMYTRDGHKDIARNTPLYDLRPDYDEHYSLYLKDDGSIGKLSELYDYRFPNDLNNKKPLKLGEAYKKSAEFAEIVRSHLAEIVRSDKVPELITENEVVSRKVV
;
A
#
# COMPACT_ATOMS: atom_id res chain seq x y z
N MET A 1 -38.66 13.80 -2.61
CA MET A 1 -38.00 12.57 -3.07
C MET A 1 -36.86 13.01 -3.98
N GLU A 2 -35.62 12.92 -3.50
CA GLU A 2 -34.46 13.13 -4.36
C GLU A 2 -34.43 12.03 -5.43
N LYS A 3 -34.21 12.42 -6.67
CA LYS A 3 -34.05 11.47 -7.77
C LYS A 3 -32.76 10.67 -7.51
N ILE A 4 -32.90 9.37 -7.32
CA ILE A 4 -31.72 8.47 -7.30
C ILE A 4 -31.08 8.56 -8.68
N THR A 5 -29.84 9.04 -8.73
CA THR A 5 -29.06 9.07 -9.97
C THR A 5 -28.68 7.64 -10.34
N THR A 6 -28.89 7.25 -11.58
CA THR A 6 -28.54 5.92 -12.10
C THR A 6 -27.08 5.81 -12.55
N GLN A 7 -26.28 6.79 -12.23
CA GLN A 7 -24.88 6.91 -12.66
C GLN A 7 -24.02 7.40 -11.49
N THR A 8 -22.79 6.89 -11.37
CA THR A 8 -21.82 7.36 -10.39
C THR A 8 -21.44 8.83 -10.64
N SER A 9 -20.90 9.50 -9.61
CA SER A 9 -20.53 10.91 -9.68
C SER A 9 -19.47 11.19 -10.76
N ASN A 10 -19.65 12.27 -11.52
CA ASN A 10 -18.66 12.76 -12.46
C ASN A 10 -17.61 13.59 -11.72
N LEU A 11 -16.46 13.01 -11.44
CA LEU A 11 -15.38 13.68 -10.69
C LEU A 11 -14.86 14.95 -11.35
N THR A 12 -14.91 15.06 -12.67
CA THR A 12 -14.48 16.29 -13.36
C THR A 12 -15.42 17.44 -13.02
N GLN A 13 -16.73 17.20 -13.05
CA GLN A 13 -17.72 18.22 -12.66
C GLN A 13 -17.65 18.55 -11.16
N GLU A 14 -17.41 17.54 -10.33
CA GLU A 14 -17.26 17.76 -8.89
C GLU A 14 -16.01 18.59 -8.57
N ASN A 15 -14.88 18.31 -9.22
CA ASN A 15 -13.67 19.10 -9.05
C ASN A 15 -13.84 20.54 -9.55
N MET A 16 -14.54 20.72 -10.67
CA MET A 16 -14.88 22.07 -11.18
C MET A 16 -15.74 22.84 -10.19
N ARG A 17 -16.72 22.17 -9.55
CA ARG A 17 -17.55 22.80 -8.51
C ARG A 17 -16.71 23.22 -7.31
N LYS A 18 -15.79 22.37 -6.83
CA LYS A 18 -14.88 22.70 -5.72
C LYS A 18 -13.98 23.89 -6.04
N ILE A 19 -13.49 23.98 -7.27
CA ILE A 19 -12.70 25.13 -7.72
C ILE A 19 -13.58 26.38 -7.74
N ALA A 20 -14.81 26.29 -8.25
CA ALA A 20 -15.76 27.38 -8.27
C ALA A 20 -16.15 27.89 -6.87
N GLU A 21 -16.16 27.04 -5.85
CA GLU A 21 -16.41 27.40 -4.46
C GLU A 21 -15.26 28.23 -3.87
N ILE A 22 -14.00 27.95 -4.28
CA ILE A 22 -12.80 28.65 -3.76
C ILE A 22 -12.50 29.89 -4.61
N PHE A 23 -12.62 29.79 -5.93
CA PHE A 23 -12.32 30.82 -6.93
C PHE A 23 -13.50 30.99 -7.86
N PRO A 24 -14.56 31.72 -7.45
CA PRO A 24 -15.78 31.85 -8.28
C PRO A 24 -15.54 32.59 -9.61
N ASP A 25 -14.59 33.53 -9.63
CA ASP A 25 -14.30 34.39 -10.79
C ASP A 25 -13.58 33.65 -11.93
N VAL A 26 -13.03 32.44 -11.66
CA VAL A 26 -12.36 31.63 -12.70
C VAL A 26 -13.36 30.81 -13.55
N ILE A 27 -14.65 30.89 -13.24
CA ILE A 27 -15.66 30.14 -14.01
C ILE A 27 -16.10 30.97 -15.19
N THR A 28 -15.93 30.39 -16.37
CA THR A 28 -16.35 30.97 -17.65
C THR A 28 -17.30 30.03 -18.39
N GLU A 29 -17.95 30.53 -19.40
CA GLU A 29 -18.80 29.76 -20.31
C GLU A 29 -18.10 29.59 -21.65
N VAL A 30 -18.01 28.36 -22.12
CA VAL A 30 -17.47 28.03 -23.44
C VAL A 30 -18.49 27.25 -24.25
N MET A 31 -18.46 27.41 -25.55
CA MET A 31 -19.28 26.64 -26.47
C MET A 31 -18.51 25.39 -26.90
N ASP A 32 -19.13 24.21 -26.77
CA ASP A 32 -18.55 22.97 -27.25
C ASP A 32 -18.72 22.79 -28.77
N GLU A 33 -18.15 21.72 -29.31
CA GLU A 33 -18.20 21.42 -30.75
C GLU A 33 -19.61 21.21 -31.29
N GLU A 34 -20.57 20.89 -30.40
CA GLU A 34 -21.98 20.71 -30.73
C GLU A 34 -22.79 22.02 -30.60
N GLY A 35 -22.13 23.14 -30.26
CA GLY A 35 -22.79 24.46 -30.09
C GLY A 35 -23.48 24.62 -28.74
N LYS A 36 -23.26 23.73 -27.77
CA LYS A 36 -23.87 23.78 -26.44
C LYS A 36 -22.96 24.53 -25.46
N ILE A 37 -23.57 25.46 -24.73
CA ILE A 37 -22.86 26.22 -23.68
C ILE A 37 -22.56 25.30 -22.48
N ARG A 38 -21.30 25.25 -22.05
CA ARG A 38 -20.85 24.56 -20.84
C ARG A 38 -19.99 25.45 -19.99
N ARG A 39 -19.99 25.23 -18.67
CA ARG A 39 -19.08 25.88 -17.75
C ARG A 39 -17.68 25.29 -17.88
N ALA A 40 -16.68 26.15 -17.86
CA ALA A 40 -15.26 25.81 -17.92
C ALA A 40 -14.48 26.65 -16.91
N ILE A 41 -13.23 26.29 -16.68
CA ILE A 41 -12.30 27.05 -15.84
C ILE A 41 -11.42 27.87 -16.78
N ASP A 42 -11.39 29.20 -16.55
CA ASP A 42 -10.40 30.07 -17.14
C ASP A 42 -9.08 29.94 -16.37
N PHE A 43 -8.11 29.31 -17.02
CA PHE A 43 -6.81 29.09 -16.39
C PHE A 43 -5.95 30.35 -16.34
N ASP A 44 -6.19 31.33 -17.18
CA ASP A 44 -5.43 32.58 -17.16
C ASP A 44 -5.89 33.42 -15.95
N VAL A 45 -7.19 33.51 -15.68
CA VAL A 45 -7.73 34.15 -14.47
C VAL A 45 -7.27 33.41 -13.21
N LEU A 46 -7.36 32.08 -13.18
CA LEU A 46 -6.86 31.27 -12.04
C LEU A 46 -5.36 31.49 -11.81
N LYS A 47 -4.60 31.69 -12.88
CA LYS A 47 -3.18 31.96 -12.82
C LYS A 47 -2.91 33.33 -12.19
N ASP A 48 -3.65 34.35 -12.57
CA ASP A 48 -3.51 35.67 -12.00
C ASP A 48 -3.84 35.70 -10.51
N ASP A 49 -4.88 34.97 -10.07
CA ASP A 49 -5.27 34.83 -8.68
C ASP A 49 -4.21 34.14 -7.82
N LEU A 50 -3.44 33.20 -8.39
CA LEU A 50 -2.39 32.45 -7.72
C LEU A 50 -1.02 33.13 -7.78
N SER A 51 -0.86 34.16 -8.64
CA SER A 51 0.35 34.99 -8.79
C SER A 51 1.65 34.19 -8.86
N ASP A 52 2.64 34.55 -8.03
CA ASP A 52 3.98 33.98 -8.00
C ASP A 52 4.07 32.52 -7.53
N SER A 53 2.97 31.97 -7.02
CA SER A 53 2.89 30.56 -6.58
C SER A 53 2.75 29.56 -7.73
N ILE A 54 2.74 30.03 -8.96
CA ILE A 54 2.58 29.18 -10.15
C ILE A 54 3.93 28.70 -10.64
N ALA A 55 3.98 27.40 -10.89
CA ALA A 55 5.11 26.81 -11.59
C ALA A 55 4.87 26.88 -13.11
N ASP A 56 5.28 28.00 -13.72
CA ASP A 56 5.19 28.22 -15.16
C ASP A 56 6.35 27.58 -15.95
N GLY A 57 6.05 27.19 -17.18
CA GLY A 57 7.02 26.86 -18.23
C GLY A 57 7.58 25.44 -18.19
N TYR A 58 8.49 25.20 -19.13
CA TYR A 58 9.23 23.95 -19.34
C TYR A 58 10.34 23.73 -18.29
N ARG A 59 10.17 24.18 -17.04
CA ARG A 59 11.13 23.87 -15.99
C ARG A 59 11.14 22.36 -15.75
N GLU A 60 12.32 21.80 -15.70
CA GLU A 60 12.53 20.39 -15.42
C GLU A 60 11.81 20.02 -14.10
N ARG A 61 10.84 19.11 -14.19
CA ARG A 61 10.10 18.58 -13.04
C ARG A 61 10.25 17.08 -13.02
N TYR A 62 10.59 16.53 -11.90
CA TYR A 62 10.52 15.08 -11.74
C TYR A 62 9.06 14.64 -11.87
N GLN A 63 8.77 13.89 -12.92
CA GLN A 63 7.45 13.30 -13.15
C GLN A 63 7.61 11.98 -13.87
N PHE A 64 7.17 10.91 -13.21
CA PHE A 64 7.03 9.62 -13.89
C PHE A 64 5.89 9.68 -14.90
N THR A 65 6.18 9.37 -16.14
CA THR A 65 5.20 9.41 -17.25
C THR A 65 5.39 8.23 -18.19
N TRP A 66 4.32 7.85 -18.88
CA TRP A 66 4.31 6.78 -19.88
C TRP A 66 3.25 7.08 -20.96
N PRO A 67 3.34 6.48 -22.15
CA PRO A 67 2.29 6.56 -23.17
C PRO A 67 0.96 6.02 -22.63
N GLY A 68 -0.10 6.85 -22.64
CA GLY A 68 -1.42 6.48 -22.12
C GLY A 68 -1.77 6.98 -20.71
N LYS A 69 -0.82 7.60 -19.96
CA LYS A 69 -1.07 8.09 -18.59
C LYS A 69 -2.26 9.04 -18.48
N ALA A 70 -2.39 9.99 -19.43
CA ALA A 70 -3.50 10.95 -19.43
C ALA A 70 -4.87 10.24 -19.62
N LYS A 71 -4.95 9.28 -20.56
CA LYS A 71 -6.14 8.46 -20.79
C LYS A 71 -6.48 7.64 -19.55
N ALA A 72 -5.51 6.95 -18.95
CA ALA A 72 -5.69 6.16 -17.73
C ALA A 72 -6.18 7.02 -16.54
N LYS A 73 -5.68 8.25 -16.40
CA LYS A 73 -6.17 9.20 -15.39
C LYS A 73 -7.62 9.60 -15.63
N LEU A 74 -7.99 9.84 -16.88
CA LEU A 74 -9.37 10.17 -17.27
C LEU A 74 -10.30 8.98 -16.99
N GLU A 75 -9.87 7.77 -17.27
CA GLU A 75 -10.63 6.54 -17.03
C GLU A 75 -11.11 6.42 -15.57
N ALA A 76 -10.26 6.72 -14.59
CA ALA A 76 -10.66 6.73 -13.18
C ALA A 76 -11.82 7.72 -12.88
N ARG A 77 -12.03 8.73 -13.72
CA ARG A 77 -12.99 9.82 -13.52
C ARG A 77 -14.31 9.61 -14.28
N ILE A 78 -14.26 8.83 -15.36
CA ILE A 78 -15.47 8.52 -16.15
C ILE A 78 -16.46 7.77 -15.26
N PRO A 79 -17.70 8.27 -15.12
CA PRO A 79 -18.71 7.60 -14.32
C PRO A 79 -19.14 6.28 -14.96
N THR A 80 -19.67 5.36 -14.15
CA THR A 80 -20.28 4.12 -14.64
C THR A 80 -21.78 4.12 -14.40
N THR A 81 -22.54 3.54 -15.33
CA THR A 81 -23.98 3.27 -15.20
C THR A 81 -24.26 1.85 -14.68
N LYS A 82 -23.20 1.06 -14.46
CA LYS A 82 -23.34 -0.30 -13.91
C LYS A 82 -23.80 -0.24 -12.45
N THR A 83 -24.52 -1.27 -12.02
CA THR A 83 -25.02 -1.43 -10.65
C THR A 83 -24.67 -2.82 -10.14
N MET A 84 -24.51 -2.96 -8.82
CA MET A 84 -24.36 -4.26 -8.18
C MET A 84 -25.74 -4.93 -8.07
N ARG A 85 -25.79 -6.23 -8.33
CA ARG A 85 -26.99 -7.06 -8.16
C ARG A 85 -26.77 -8.03 -7.01
N PRO A 86 -27.62 -8.01 -5.97
CA PRO A 86 -27.57 -9.01 -4.91
C PRO A 86 -27.82 -10.41 -5.48
N CYS A 87 -27.02 -11.39 -5.03
CA CYS A 87 -27.15 -12.79 -5.40
C CYS A 87 -27.35 -13.63 -4.14
N GLN A 88 -28.58 -13.68 -3.63
CA GLN A 88 -28.90 -14.40 -2.39
C GLN A 88 -28.66 -15.91 -2.53
N GLU A 89 -28.92 -16.47 -3.70
CA GLU A 89 -28.80 -17.91 -3.97
C GLU A 89 -27.36 -18.43 -3.79
N LYS A 90 -26.35 -17.58 -4.03
CA LYS A 90 -24.93 -17.91 -3.88
C LYS A 90 -24.33 -17.37 -2.58
N SER A 91 -25.12 -16.72 -1.74
CA SER A 91 -24.64 -16.09 -0.52
C SER A 91 -24.79 -17.03 0.68
N VAL A 92 -23.83 -17.02 1.59
CA VAL A 92 -23.85 -17.73 2.84
C VAL A 92 -24.24 -16.77 3.96
N ASP A 93 -25.19 -17.17 4.81
CA ASP A 93 -25.67 -16.38 5.95
C ASP A 93 -26.09 -14.95 5.57
N TRP A 94 -26.84 -14.82 4.48
CA TRP A 94 -27.24 -13.55 3.86
C TRP A 94 -27.75 -12.50 4.85
N ASP A 95 -28.58 -12.88 5.81
CA ASP A 95 -29.20 -11.94 6.75
C ASP A 95 -28.27 -11.48 7.87
N THR A 96 -27.17 -12.20 8.12
CA THR A 96 -26.29 -11.96 9.26
C THR A 96 -24.87 -11.59 8.90
N THR A 97 -24.40 -11.98 7.71
CA THR A 97 -23.04 -11.66 7.24
C THR A 97 -22.88 -10.17 7.02
N LYS A 98 -21.67 -9.66 7.32
CA LYS A 98 -21.24 -8.30 6.95
C LYS A 98 -20.18 -8.32 5.86
N ASN A 99 -19.79 -9.52 5.40
CA ASN A 99 -18.83 -9.69 4.33
C ASN A 99 -19.52 -9.52 2.97
N ILE A 100 -18.82 -8.92 2.01
CA ILE A 100 -19.31 -8.71 0.65
C ILE A 100 -18.29 -9.35 -0.30
N TYR A 101 -18.78 -10.21 -1.20
CA TYR A 101 -18.03 -10.68 -2.36
C TYR A 101 -18.63 -10.01 -3.60
N ILE A 102 -17.77 -9.40 -4.42
CA ILE A 102 -18.18 -8.70 -5.64
C ILE A 102 -17.50 -9.37 -6.82
N GLU A 103 -18.28 -9.85 -7.76
CA GLU A 103 -17.83 -10.49 -9.00
C GLU A 103 -18.12 -9.55 -10.18
N GLY A 104 -17.12 -9.41 -11.07
CA GLY A 104 -17.21 -8.57 -12.27
C GLY A 104 -15.99 -7.69 -12.50
N ASP A 105 -16.06 -6.80 -13.46
CA ASP A 105 -15.02 -5.83 -13.78
C ASP A 105 -14.62 -5.01 -12.54
N ASN A 106 -13.39 -5.19 -12.07
CA ASN A 106 -12.92 -4.62 -10.82
C ASN A 106 -12.83 -3.08 -10.86
N LEU A 107 -12.55 -2.45 -12.01
CA LEU A 107 -12.52 -1.00 -12.13
C LEU A 107 -13.93 -0.41 -11.97
N LYS A 108 -14.94 -1.03 -12.58
CA LYS A 108 -16.34 -0.63 -12.44
C LYS A 108 -16.87 -0.89 -11.04
N ALA A 109 -16.52 -2.04 -10.44
CA ALA A 109 -16.82 -2.34 -9.04
C ALA A 109 -16.24 -1.28 -8.10
N LEU A 110 -14.97 -0.93 -8.24
CA LEU A 110 -14.31 0.13 -7.46
C LEU A 110 -15.00 1.50 -7.62
N LYS A 111 -15.41 1.88 -8.84
CA LYS A 111 -16.17 3.12 -9.09
C LYS A 111 -17.49 3.14 -8.33
N ILE A 112 -18.22 2.02 -8.30
CA ILE A 112 -19.48 1.90 -7.55
C ILE A 112 -19.22 1.95 -6.04
N MET A 113 -18.23 1.21 -5.57
CA MET A 113 -17.85 1.19 -4.14
C MET A 113 -17.46 2.58 -3.62
N ARG A 114 -16.83 3.41 -4.45
CA ARG A 114 -16.43 4.75 -4.06
C ARG A 114 -17.61 5.61 -3.59
N GLU A 115 -18.81 5.46 -4.17
CA GLU A 115 -19.99 6.22 -3.76
C GLU A 115 -20.39 5.99 -2.29
N ALA A 116 -20.19 4.77 -1.79
CA ALA A 116 -20.57 4.39 -0.43
C ALA A 116 -19.38 4.37 0.56
N TYR A 117 -18.17 4.09 0.09
CA TYR A 117 -17.00 3.79 0.92
C TYR A 117 -15.85 4.78 0.77
N ALA A 118 -16.00 5.91 0.07
CA ALA A 118 -14.96 6.93 -0.03
C ALA A 118 -14.48 7.37 1.37
N GLY A 119 -13.18 7.27 1.61
CA GLY A 119 -12.56 7.66 2.87
C GLY A 119 -12.89 6.76 4.08
N LYS A 120 -13.42 5.55 3.88
CA LYS A 120 -13.89 4.66 4.97
C LYS A 120 -13.15 3.33 5.06
N VAL A 121 -12.32 2.98 4.09
CA VAL A 121 -11.64 1.67 4.05
C VAL A 121 -10.33 1.75 4.82
N ASP A 122 -10.20 1.00 5.89
CA ASP A 122 -9.00 0.99 6.73
C ASP A 122 -7.84 0.24 6.09
N THR A 123 -8.13 -0.84 5.37
CA THR A 123 -7.09 -1.65 4.73
C THR A 123 -7.54 -2.11 3.35
N ILE A 124 -6.66 -1.93 2.37
CA ILE A 124 -6.81 -2.49 1.03
C ILE A 124 -5.63 -3.42 0.77
N TYR A 125 -5.89 -4.64 0.33
CA TYR A 125 -4.89 -5.53 -0.24
C TYR A 125 -5.16 -5.71 -1.73
N MET A 126 -4.17 -5.38 -2.56
CA MET A 126 -4.26 -5.46 -4.01
C MET A 126 -3.24 -6.47 -4.53
N ASP A 127 -3.72 -7.42 -5.34
CA ASP A 127 -2.90 -8.43 -6.00
C ASP A 127 -3.09 -8.29 -7.52
N PRO A 128 -2.32 -7.41 -8.18
CA PRO A 128 -2.41 -7.18 -9.62
C PRO A 128 -1.69 -8.27 -10.42
N PRO A 129 -1.94 -8.40 -11.73
CA PRO A 129 -1.07 -9.17 -12.60
C PRO A 129 0.39 -8.69 -12.47
N TYR A 130 1.34 -9.63 -12.38
CA TYR A 130 2.76 -9.30 -12.17
C TYR A 130 3.51 -8.95 -13.45
N ASN A 131 2.84 -9.06 -14.60
CA ASN A 131 3.37 -8.74 -15.93
C ASN A 131 4.62 -9.56 -16.31
N ILE A 132 4.55 -10.86 -16.15
CA ILE A 132 5.65 -11.80 -16.45
C ILE A 132 5.60 -12.36 -17.88
N GLY A 133 4.88 -11.70 -18.80
CA GLY A 133 4.78 -12.08 -20.20
C GLY A 133 3.71 -13.14 -20.52
N ALA A 134 3.24 -13.86 -19.51
CA ALA A 134 2.11 -14.81 -19.63
C ALA A 134 0.84 -14.32 -18.92
N ASP A 135 0.96 -13.23 -18.17
CA ASP A 135 -0.16 -12.67 -17.43
C ASP A 135 -1.10 -11.93 -18.38
N ALA A 136 -2.38 -12.14 -18.18
CA ALA A 136 -3.41 -11.35 -18.82
C ALA A 136 -3.52 -9.98 -18.12
N ILE A 137 -3.59 -8.92 -18.90
CA ILE A 137 -3.92 -7.58 -18.41
C ILE A 137 -5.28 -7.15 -18.95
N TYR A 138 -6.00 -6.33 -18.18
CA TYR A 138 -7.25 -5.74 -18.65
C TYR A 138 -6.94 -4.58 -19.60
N ILE A 139 -7.52 -4.63 -20.80
CA ILE A 139 -7.49 -3.53 -21.75
C ILE A 139 -8.77 -2.73 -21.57
N ASP A 140 -8.67 -1.62 -20.88
CA ASP A 140 -9.78 -0.68 -20.68
C ASP A 140 -9.88 0.26 -21.90
N ASP A 141 -10.15 -0.27 -23.11
CA ASP A 141 -10.28 0.53 -24.33
C ASP A 141 -11.76 0.78 -24.70
N TYR A 142 -12.20 2.00 -24.50
CA TYR A 142 -13.57 2.44 -24.80
C TYR A 142 -13.72 3.11 -26.18
N SER A 143 -12.65 3.12 -26.98
CA SER A 143 -12.67 3.78 -28.30
C SER A 143 -13.22 2.88 -29.41
N LEU A 144 -13.38 1.59 -29.14
CA LEU A 144 -13.93 0.63 -30.11
C LEU A 144 -15.42 0.42 -29.87
N THR A 145 -16.19 0.34 -30.96
CA THR A 145 -17.59 -0.11 -30.90
C THR A 145 -17.60 -1.59 -30.54
N PHE A 146 -18.71 -2.05 -29.93
CA PHE A 146 -18.86 -3.44 -29.51
C PHE A 146 -18.61 -4.45 -30.63
N ASP A 147 -18.99 -4.11 -31.87
CA ASP A 147 -18.83 -4.99 -33.04
C ASP A 147 -17.38 -5.04 -33.58
N GLU A 148 -16.63 -3.93 -33.51
CA GLU A 148 -15.18 -3.91 -33.81
C GLU A 148 -14.42 -4.69 -32.75
N TYR A 149 -14.83 -4.59 -31.49
CA TYR A 149 -14.28 -5.32 -30.35
C TYR A 149 -14.49 -6.84 -30.47
N VAL A 150 -15.65 -7.31 -30.91
CA VAL A 150 -15.96 -8.73 -31.12
C VAL A 150 -15.15 -9.34 -32.27
N SER A 151 -14.89 -8.58 -33.34
CA SER A 151 -14.21 -9.10 -34.54
C SER A 151 -12.70 -9.31 -34.37
N GLU A 152 -12.05 -8.54 -33.48
CA GLU A 152 -10.59 -8.58 -33.29
C GLU A 152 -10.08 -9.51 -32.17
N SER A 153 -10.93 -9.94 -31.23
CA SER A 153 -10.44 -10.44 -29.96
C SER A 153 -10.40 -11.96 -29.76
N GLY A 154 -11.29 -12.71 -30.35
CA GLY A 154 -11.32 -14.18 -30.23
C GLY A 154 -11.36 -14.80 -28.80
N GLU A 155 -11.11 -14.07 -27.73
CA GLU A 155 -11.15 -14.55 -26.35
C GLU A 155 -11.78 -13.53 -25.39
N TYR A 156 -12.87 -13.92 -24.78
CA TYR A 156 -13.59 -13.16 -23.75
C TYR A 156 -13.60 -13.94 -22.44
N ASP A 157 -13.61 -13.25 -21.30
CA ASP A 157 -14.09 -13.84 -20.07
C ASP A 157 -15.63 -14.01 -20.15
N GLU A 158 -16.19 -14.80 -19.26
CA GLU A 158 -17.64 -15.08 -19.20
C GLU A 158 -18.49 -13.81 -18.99
N GLU A 159 -17.87 -12.66 -18.76
CA GLU A 159 -18.50 -11.37 -18.45
C GLU A 159 -18.23 -10.29 -19.52
N GLY A 160 -17.53 -10.61 -20.61
CA GLY A 160 -17.26 -9.70 -21.73
C GLY A 160 -16.09 -8.75 -21.52
N GLY A 161 -15.19 -9.05 -20.60
CA GLY A 161 -13.92 -8.35 -20.41
C GLY A 161 -12.79 -9.02 -21.20
N ARG A 162 -12.03 -8.25 -21.98
CA ARG A 162 -10.90 -8.80 -22.76
C ARG A 162 -9.67 -8.98 -21.89
N LEU A 163 -9.27 -10.24 -21.69
CA LEU A 163 -7.96 -10.59 -21.16
C LEU A 163 -6.99 -10.81 -22.32
N VAL A 164 -5.99 -9.96 -22.48
CA VAL A 164 -4.95 -10.13 -23.48
C VAL A 164 -3.62 -10.35 -22.80
N ALA A 165 -2.91 -11.41 -23.24
CA ALA A 165 -1.56 -11.65 -22.76
C ALA A 165 -0.66 -10.46 -23.14
N ASN A 166 -0.07 -9.81 -22.15
CA ASN A 166 0.91 -8.77 -22.37
C ASN A 166 2.30 -9.41 -22.52
N THR A 167 2.75 -9.59 -23.75
CA THR A 167 4.02 -10.24 -24.04
C THR A 167 5.15 -9.21 -24.13
N GLU A 168 6.38 -9.61 -23.79
CA GLU A 168 7.57 -8.76 -23.91
C GLU A 168 7.84 -8.26 -25.34
N ALA A 169 7.27 -8.93 -26.34
CA ALA A 169 7.31 -8.49 -27.75
C ALA A 169 6.45 -7.23 -28.01
N ASN A 170 5.54 -6.90 -27.09
CA ASN A 170 4.74 -5.67 -27.15
C ASN A 170 5.63 -4.46 -26.81
N GLY A 171 5.86 -3.54 -27.75
CA GLY A 171 6.60 -2.31 -27.50
C GLY A 171 6.00 -1.38 -26.42
N ARG A 172 4.79 -1.70 -25.91
CA ARG A 172 4.08 -0.99 -24.84
C ARG A 172 3.94 -1.80 -23.56
N PHE A 173 4.66 -2.90 -23.43
CA PHE A 173 4.57 -3.89 -22.38
C PHE A 173 4.36 -3.29 -20.97
N HIS A 174 5.26 -2.43 -20.52
CA HIS A 174 5.16 -1.74 -19.24
C HIS A 174 4.10 -0.63 -19.23
N SER A 175 3.92 0.07 -20.36
CA SER A 175 2.96 1.19 -20.46
C SER A 175 1.52 0.72 -20.34
N ASP A 176 1.21 -0.41 -20.94
CA ASP A 176 -0.14 -0.98 -20.89
C ASP A 176 -0.45 -1.48 -19.47
N TRP A 177 0.51 -2.11 -18.81
CA TRP A 177 0.39 -2.48 -17.40
C TRP A 177 0.20 -1.23 -16.50
N CYS A 178 1.02 -0.19 -16.69
CA CYS A 178 0.87 1.07 -15.95
C CYS A 178 -0.50 1.71 -16.18
N SER A 179 -1.01 1.66 -17.40
CA SER A 179 -2.31 2.22 -17.76
C SER A 179 -3.47 1.43 -17.14
N MET A 180 -3.33 0.11 -17.01
CA MET A 180 -4.29 -0.76 -16.35
C MET A 180 -4.34 -0.51 -14.83
N ILE A 181 -3.18 -0.44 -14.16
CA ILE A 181 -3.14 -0.35 -12.69
C ILE A 181 -3.47 1.06 -12.18
N PHE A 182 -3.10 2.12 -12.91
CA PHE A 182 -3.18 3.50 -12.44
C PHE A 182 -4.59 3.97 -12.06
N PRO A 183 -5.66 3.76 -12.87
CA PRO A 183 -7.00 4.16 -12.48
C PRO A 183 -7.50 3.43 -11.22
N ARG A 184 -7.11 2.18 -11.03
CA ARG A 184 -7.44 1.37 -9.84
C ARG A 184 -6.77 1.93 -8.58
N LEU A 185 -5.51 2.33 -8.68
CA LEU A 185 -4.77 2.98 -7.59
C LEU A 185 -5.36 4.35 -7.21
N LEU A 186 -5.80 5.14 -8.19
CA LEU A 186 -6.47 6.42 -7.92
C LEU A 186 -7.76 6.23 -7.13
N ILE A 187 -8.58 5.24 -7.50
CA ILE A 187 -9.82 4.96 -6.79
C ILE A 187 -9.53 4.32 -5.42
N ALA A 188 -8.56 3.41 -5.32
CA ALA A 188 -8.14 2.84 -4.05
C ALA A 188 -7.70 3.92 -3.06
N ARG A 189 -6.92 4.92 -3.51
CA ARG A 189 -6.58 6.09 -2.69
C ARG A 189 -7.81 6.83 -2.18
N ASP A 190 -8.82 7.03 -3.04
CA ASP A 190 -10.05 7.73 -2.68
C ASP A 190 -10.90 6.93 -1.67
N LEU A 191 -10.83 5.59 -1.72
CA LEU A 191 -11.50 4.69 -0.77
C LEU A 191 -10.84 4.68 0.60
N LEU A 192 -9.51 4.83 0.67
CA LEU A 192 -8.77 4.75 1.93
C LEU A 192 -9.22 5.81 2.93
N ALA A 193 -9.43 5.38 4.17
CA ALA A 193 -9.55 6.27 5.33
C ALA A 193 -8.28 7.11 5.51
N PRO A 194 -8.32 8.23 6.26
CA PRO A 194 -7.12 9.04 6.53
C PRO A 194 -5.95 8.21 7.08
N ASN A 195 -6.22 7.25 7.97
CA ASN A 195 -5.22 6.34 8.55
C ASN A 195 -5.13 4.99 7.81
N GLY A 196 -5.77 4.89 6.66
CA GLY A 196 -5.86 3.65 5.90
C GLY A 196 -4.54 3.26 5.25
N VAL A 197 -4.33 1.96 5.08
CA VAL A 197 -3.13 1.35 4.51
C VAL A 197 -3.47 0.55 3.26
N LEU A 198 -2.71 0.76 2.20
CA LEU A 198 -2.74 -0.03 0.97
C LEU A 198 -1.53 -0.96 0.94
N PHE A 199 -1.77 -2.24 0.78
CA PHE A 199 -0.77 -3.28 0.52
C PHE A 199 -0.91 -3.74 -0.93
N ILE A 200 0.21 -3.84 -1.65
CA ILE A 200 0.23 -4.29 -3.04
C ILE A 200 1.29 -5.35 -3.19
N SER A 201 0.88 -6.58 -3.54
CA SER A 201 1.82 -7.64 -3.90
C SER A 201 2.33 -7.45 -5.32
N ILE A 202 3.62 -7.68 -5.53
CA ILE A 202 4.27 -7.57 -6.83
C ILE A 202 5.61 -8.32 -6.82
N ASN A 203 6.05 -8.74 -7.98
CA ASN A 203 7.41 -9.21 -8.18
C ASN A 203 8.32 -8.08 -8.70
N ASP A 204 9.55 -8.41 -9.03
CA ASP A 204 10.56 -7.45 -9.51
C ASP A 204 10.33 -6.93 -10.93
N ALA A 205 9.48 -7.56 -11.75
CA ALA A 205 9.22 -7.12 -13.12
C ALA A 205 8.62 -5.70 -13.17
N GLU A 206 7.62 -5.44 -12.33
CA GLU A 206 6.92 -4.15 -12.29
C GLU A 206 7.11 -3.38 -10.97
N TYR A 207 7.93 -3.86 -10.05
CA TYR A 207 8.17 -3.19 -8.76
C TYR A 207 8.58 -1.71 -8.92
N GLY A 208 9.52 -1.43 -9.83
CA GLY A 208 10.01 -0.06 -10.08
C GLY A 208 8.92 0.87 -10.62
N ASN A 209 8.13 0.39 -11.58
CA ASN A 209 7.02 1.14 -12.17
C ASN A 209 5.90 1.37 -11.15
N LEU A 210 5.54 0.34 -10.38
CA LEU A 210 4.55 0.45 -9.30
C LEU A 210 4.96 1.51 -8.27
N ARG A 211 6.23 1.46 -7.83
CA ARG A 211 6.78 2.45 -6.89
C ARG A 211 6.67 3.86 -7.46
N SER A 212 7.11 4.08 -8.70
CA SER A 212 7.08 5.40 -9.33
C SER A 212 5.66 5.95 -9.51
N ILE A 213 4.69 5.09 -9.78
CA ILE A 213 3.27 5.47 -9.87
C ILE A 213 2.74 5.86 -8.49
N CYS A 214 2.92 4.96 -7.50
CA CYS A 214 2.36 5.14 -6.17
C CYS A 214 2.97 6.32 -5.41
N ASP A 215 4.28 6.55 -5.55
CA ASP A 215 4.98 7.70 -4.93
C ASP A 215 4.42 9.05 -5.40
N GLY A 216 3.83 9.09 -6.60
CA GLY A 216 3.14 10.27 -7.15
C GLY A 216 1.73 10.53 -6.59
N ILE A 217 1.10 9.57 -5.92
CA ILE A 217 -0.32 9.65 -5.50
C ILE A 217 -0.57 9.28 -4.03
N LEU A 218 0.35 8.60 -3.39
CA LEU A 218 0.26 8.08 -2.01
C LEU A 218 1.58 8.32 -1.27
N ARG A 219 1.61 8.01 0.02
CA ARG A 219 2.81 8.11 0.86
C ARG A 219 3.36 6.72 1.16
N TYR A 220 4.60 6.51 0.76
CA TYR A 220 5.30 5.24 1.00
C TYR A 220 5.49 4.97 2.49
N ALA A 221 5.13 3.75 2.92
CA ALA A 221 5.24 3.31 4.30
C ALA A 221 6.32 2.23 4.50
N GLY A 222 6.56 1.40 3.49
CA GLY A 222 7.57 0.35 3.55
C GLY A 222 7.38 -0.71 2.48
N THR A 223 8.30 -1.68 2.44
CA THR A 223 8.19 -2.88 1.61
C THR A 223 8.50 -4.10 2.45
N ILE A 224 7.62 -5.07 2.43
CA ILE A 224 7.82 -6.39 3.01
C ILE A 224 8.44 -7.27 1.93
N HIS A 225 9.56 -7.90 2.24
CA HIS A 225 10.22 -8.86 1.36
C HIS A 225 9.74 -10.27 1.74
N CYS A 226 8.97 -10.88 0.87
CA CYS A 226 8.45 -12.23 1.05
C CYS A 226 9.45 -13.23 0.48
N GLN A 227 10.12 -13.98 1.35
CA GLN A 227 11.00 -15.04 0.90
C GLN A 227 10.18 -16.21 0.36
N MET A 228 10.41 -16.56 -0.88
CA MET A 228 9.77 -17.70 -1.53
C MET A 228 10.45 -19.02 -1.11
N SER A 229 9.87 -20.16 -1.51
CA SER A 229 10.39 -21.47 -1.11
C SER A 229 11.87 -21.63 -1.47
N THR A 230 12.67 -22.01 -0.47
CA THR A 230 14.11 -22.28 -0.63
C THR A 230 14.43 -23.77 -0.79
N THR A 231 13.45 -24.64 -0.54
CA THR A 231 13.67 -26.09 -0.42
C THR A 231 13.04 -26.90 -1.55
N GLN A 232 12.08 -26.35 -2.27
CA GLN A 232 11.34 -27.06 -3.33
C GLN A 232 11.03 -26.16 -4.53
N GLY A 233 10.86 -26.78 -5.70
CA GLY A 233 10.43 -26.12 -6.91
C GLY A 233 11.52 -25.92 -7.97
N MET A 234 11.11 -25.44 -9.15
CA MET A 234 12.01 -25.24 -10.30
C MET A 234 13.14 -24.23 -10.03
N LYS A 235 12.90 -23.21 -9.22
CA LYS A 235 13.92 -22.20 -8.87
C LYS A 235 15.09 -22.82 -8.09
N VAL A 236 14.81 -23.75 -7.17
CA VAL A 236 15.85 -24.44 -6.40
C VAL A 236 16.71 -25.32 -7.33
N ARG A 237 16.09 -26.02 -8.28
CA ARG A 237 16.81 -26.82 -9.27
C ARG A 237 17.68 -25.94 -10.18
N ALA A 238 17.19 -24.79 -10.61
CA ALA A 238 17.95 -23.84 -11.41
C ALA A 238 19.16 -23.29 -10.62
N ALA A 239 19.00 -22.97 -9.34
CA ALA A 239 20.10 -22.56 -8.48
C ALA A 239 21.18 -23.65 -8.30
N GLN A 240 20.76 -24.91 -8.15
CA GLN A 240 21.68 -26.06 -8.10
C GLN A 240 22.47 -26.26 -9.40
N GLN A 241 21.94 -25.79 -10.52
CA GLN A 241 22.61 -25.77 -11.81
C GLN A 241 23.52 -24.54 -12.04
N GLY A 242 23.70 -23.72 -11.01
CA GLY A 242 24.56 -22.53 -11.06
C GLY A 242 23.90 -21.26 -11.59
N ASN A 243 22.58 -21.27 -11.80
CA ASN A 243 21.86 -20.07 -12.22
C ASN A 243 21.57 -19.14 -11.05
N ILE A 244 21.67 -17.83 -11.28
CA ILE A 244 21.18 -16.82 -10.34
C ILE A 244 19.66 -16.82 -10.39
N VAL A 245 19.01 -17.16 -9.27
CA VAL A 245 17.56 -17.19 -9.17
C VAL A 245 17.04 -16.14 -8.21
N LYS A 246 15.96 -15.50 -8.59
CA LYS A 246 15.23 -14.57 -7.72
C LYS A 246 14.32 -15.38 -6.80
N ASN A 247 14.45 -15.18 -5.50
CA ASN A 247 13.70 -15.93 -4.49
C ASN A 247 12.95 -15.02 -3.51
N ALA A 248 12.50 -13.87 -3.99
CA ALA A 248 11.69 -12.95 -3.23
C ALA A 248 10.55 -12.37 -4.09
N GLU A 249 9.46 -12.06 -3.42
CA GLU A 249 8.38 -11.20 -3.90
C GLU A 249 8.19 -10.07 -2.89
N PHE A 250 7.44 -9.06 -3.28
CA PHE A 250 7.32 -7.84 -2.48
C PHE A 250 5.86 -7.55 -2.16
N VAL A 251 5.61 -7.06 -0.94
CA VAL A 251 4.36 -6.39 -0.62
C VAL A 251 4.70 -4.95 -0.28
N VAL A 252 4.32 -4.04 -1.14
CA VAL A 252 4.60 -2.60 -1.00
C VAL A 252 3.48 -1.96 -0.21
N MET A 253 3.84 -1.16 0.80
CA MET A 253 2.88 -0.52 1.70
C MET A 253 2.84 0.98 1.45
N TYR A 254 1.62 1.51 1.37
CA TYR A 254 1.34 2.92 1.20
C TYR A 254 0.25 3.40 2.16
N THR A 255 0.28 4.69 2.52
CA THR A 255 -0.78 5.37 3.25
C THR A 255 -1.27 6.56 2.45
N ARG A 256 -2.49 7.01 2.77
CA ARG A 256 -3.08 8.18 2.11
C ARG A 256 -2.35 9.47 2.50
N ASP A 257 -2.24 9.74 3.79
CA ASP A 257 -1.84 11.04 4.33
C ASP A 257 -0.48 11.05 5.04
N GLY A 258 0.28 9.95 4.92
CA GLY A 258 1.64 9.87 5.43
C GLY A 258 1.74 9.66 6.95
N HIS A 259 0.73 9.04 7.57
CA HIS A 259 0.81 8.66 8.98
C HIS A 259 1.98 7.72 9.22
N LYS A 260 2.93 8.17 10.03
CA LYS A 260 4.08 7.37 10.46
C LYS A 260 3.71 6.28 11.47
N ASP A 261 2.44 6.21 11.87
CA ASP A 261 1.97 5.51 13.07
C ASP A 261 1.17 4.24 12.77
N ILE A 262 1.34 3.65 11.58
CA ILE A 262 0.59 2.47 11.12
C ILE A 262 0.63 1.31 12.11
N ALA A 263 1.63 1.23 12.97
CA ALA A 263 1.85 0.09 13.86
C ALA A 263 2.20 0.47 15.31
N ARG A 264 1.86 1.67 15.79
CA ARG A 264 2.27 2.10 17.14
C ARG A 264 1.64 1.29 18.27
N ASN A 265 0.48 0.69 18.05
CA ASN A 265 -0.30 0.05 19.12
C ASN A 265 -0.17 -1.47 19.16
N THR A 266 0.43 -2.09 18.15
CA THR A 266 0.61 -3.55 18.13
C THR A 266 1.98 -3.87 17.52
N PRO A 267 2.89 -4.44 18.29
CA PRO A 267 4.17 -4.88 17.76
C PRO A 267 3.96 -5.98 16.72
N LEU A 268 4.48 -5.76 15.50
CA LEU A 268 4.40 -6.71 14.37
C LEU A 268 5.58 -7.69 14.38
N TYR A 269 5.94 -8.22 15.52
CA TYR A 269 6.99 -9.23 15.63
C TYR A 269 6.62 -10.27 16.66
N ASP A 270 6.99 -11.51 16.37
CA ASP A 270 6.91 -12.59 17.33
C ASP A 270 7.91 -12.36 18.45
N LEU A 271 7.55 -12.74 19.66
CA LEU A 271 8.49 -12.83 20.76
C LEU A 271 9.62 -13.77 20.33
N ARG A 272 10.86 -13.28 20.29
CA ARG A 272 11.99 -14.16 20.03
C ARG A 272 12.04 -15.21 21.15
N PRO A 273 12.17 -16.49 20.81
CA PRO A 273 12.30 -17.53 21.80
C PRO A 273 13.62 -17.42 22.59
N ASP A 274 14.55 -16.62 22.07
CA ASP A 274 15.88 -16.44 22.60
C ASP A 274 16.07 -15.02 23.14
N TYR A 275 16.73 -14.93 24.30
CA TYR A 275 17.14 -13.65 24.86
C TYR A 275 18.20 -12.97 23.98
N ASP A 276 17.98 -11.71 23.64
CA ASP A 276 18.97 -10.92 22.90
C ASP A 276 20.06 -10.41 23.86
N GLU A 277 21.28 -10.91 23.73
CA GLU A 277 22.43 -10.60 24.62
C GLU A 277 22.81 -9.10 24.64
N HIS A 278 22.32 -8.30 23.66
CA HIS A 278 22.50 -6.84 23.70
C HIS A 278 21.69 -6.16 24.80
N TYR A 279 20.67 -6.80 25.37
CA TYR A 279 19.88 -6.28 26.50
C TYR A 279 20.53 -6.67 27.82
N SER A 280 21.72 -6.16 28.07
CA SER A 280 22.62 -6.52 29.21
C SER A 280 22.71 -5.43 30.28
N LEU A 281 21.98 -4.31 30.09
CA LEU A 281 21.98 -3.19 31.02
C LEU A 281 20.54 -2.98 31.57
N TYR A 282 20.42 -2.31 32.72
CA TYR A 282 19.15 -1.91 33.27
C TYR A 282 19.21 -0.49 33.85
N LEU A 283 18.07 0.19 33.84
CA LEU A 283 17.89 1.51 34.41
C LEU A 283 17.55 1.36 35.91
N LYS A 284 18.36 1.98 36.77
CA LYS A 284 18.14 2.00 38.21
C LYS A 284 17.09 3.06 38.60
N ASP A 285 16.56 2.98 39.81
CA ASP A 285 15.57 3.93 40.35
C ASP A 285 16.10 5.36 40.39
N ASP A 286 17.42 5.56 40.54
CA ASP A 286 18.07 6.85 40.54
C ASP A 286 18.33 7.42 39.14
N GLY A 287 17.89 6.74 38.10
CA GLY A 287 18.08 7.11 36.70
C GLY A 287 19.45 6.70 36.12
N SER A 288 20.35 6.14 36.91
CA SER A 288 21.64 5.63 36.43
C SER A 288 21.45 4.28 35.72
N ILE A 289 22.44 3.94 34.84
CA ILE A 289 22.44 2.65 34.13
C ILE A 289 23.45 1.72 34.79
N GLY A 290 22.99 0.53 35.17
CA GLY A 290 23.79 -0.56 35.71
C GLY A 290 23.86 -1.75 34.75
N LYS A 291 24.76 -2.69 35.05
CA LYS A 291 24.77 -3.97 34.34
C LYS A 291 23.66 -4.87 34.88
N LEU A 292 23.00 -5.63 34.01
CA LEU A 292 21.97 -6.58 34.43
C LEU A 292 22.47 -7.59 35.49
N SER A 293 23.79 -7.91 35.48
CA SER A 293 24.42 -8.74 36.48
C SER A 293 24.50 -8.11 37.89
N GLU A 294 24.25 -6.79 38.03
CA GLU A 294 24.17 -6.11 39.33
C GLU A 294 22.77 -6.30 39.94
N LEU A 295 21.73 -6.41 39.09
CA LEU A 295 20.41 -6.73 39.53
C LEU A 295 20.30 -8.19 39.97
N TYR A 296 20.90 -9.10 39.21
CA TYR A 296 20.91 -10.53 39.47
C TYR A 296 22.11 -11.17 38.78
N ASP A 297 22.94 -11.95 39.54
CA ASP A 297 24.08 -12.66 38.95
C ASP A 297 23.63 -13.87 38.12
N TYR A 298 23.12 -13.59 36.92
CA TYR A 298 22.65 -14.60 35.97
C TYR A 298 23.73 -15.62 35.55
N ARG A 299 24.99 -15.34 35.82
CA ARG A 299 26.10 -16.26 35.48
C ARG A 299 26.05 -17.51 36.37
N PHE A 300 25.54 -17.36 37.58
CA PHE A 300 25.39 -18.44 38.56
C PHE A 300 24.00 -18.38 39.23
N PRO A 301 22.93 -18.70 38.49
CA PRO A 301 21.56 -18.64 39.03
C PRO A 301 21.38 -19.58 40.23
N ASN A 302 20.63 -19.13 41.24
CA ASN A 302 20.39 -19.88 42.46
C ASN A 302 19.62 -21.19 42.25
N ASP A 303 18.75 -21.21 41.25
CA ASP A 303 17.92 -22.36 40.86
C ASP A 303 18.70 -23.42 40.05
N LEU A 304 19.95 -23.13 39.68
CA LEU A 304 20.80 -24.03 38.90
C LEU A 304 22.07 -24.37 39.65
N ASN A 305 22.34 -25.63 39.84
CA ASN A 305 23.61 -26.10 40.42
C ASN A 305 24.76 -26.08 39.37
N ASN A 306 25.12 -24.89 38.91
CA ASN A 306 26.04 -24.69 37.77
C ASN A 306 27.41 -24.22 38.23
N LYS A 307 28.46 -24.98 37.88
CA LYS A 307 29.86 -24.67 38.26
C LYS A 307 30.58 -23.74 37.25
N LYS A 308 29.98 -23.49 36.09
CA LYS A 308 30.56 -22.64 35.05
C LYS A 308 29.63 -21.46 34.80
N PRO A 309 30.17 -20.25 34.56
CA PRO A 309 29.35 -19.10 34.30
C PRO A 309 28.55 -19.28 32.99
N LEU A 310 27.27 -18.97 33.06
CA LEU A 310 26.38 -18.96 31.89
C LEU A 310 26.50 -17.65 31.15
N LYS A 311 26.26 -17.71 29.84
CA LYS A 311 25.98 -16.52 29.04
C LYS A 311 24.54 -16.04 29.28
N LEU A 312 24.28 -14.78 29.02
CA LEU A 312 23.01 -14.13 29.30
C LEU A 312 21.81 -14.87 28.65
N GLY A 313 21.89 -15.16 27.36
CA GLY A 313 20.82 -15.90 26.66
C GLY A 313 20.67 -17.34 27.12
N GLU A 314 21.78 -17.99 27.57
CA GLU A 314 21.74 -19.33 28.10
C GLU A 314 21.11 -19.37 29.50
N ALA A 315 21.41 -18.39 30.34
CA ALA A 315 20.84 -18.22 31.64
C ALA A 315 19.32 -18.01 31.55
N TYR A 316 18.87 -17.16 30.62
CA TYR A 316 17.41 -16.92 30.41
C TYR A 316 16.66 -18.19 30.01
N LYS A 317 17.28 -19.07 29.22
CA LYS A 317 16.67 -20.35 28.81
C LYS A 317 16.64 -21.39 29.93
N LYS A 318 17.64 -21.42 30.76
CA LYS A 318 17.87 -22.51 31.74
C LYS A 318 17.34 -22.18 33.13
N SER A 319 17.41 -20.92 33.55
CA SER A 319 17.01 -20.47 34.88
C SER A 319 15.58 -19.87 34.85
N ALA A 320 14.67 -20.52 35.51
CA ALA A 320 13.32 -20.00 35.67
C ALA A 320 13.31 -18.74 36.53
N GLU A 321 14.17 -18.69 37.57
CA GLU A 321 14.33 -17.53 38.46
C GLU A 321 14.83 -16.30 37.68
N PHE A 322 15.87 -16.46 36.86
CA PHE A 322 16.34 -15.36 36.05
C PHE A 322 15.34 -14.91 34.99
N ALA A 323 14.65 -15.82 34.34
CA ALA A 323 13.62 -15.49 33.39
C ALA A 323 12.46 -14.69 34.03
N GLU A 324 12.10 -14.96 35.27
CA GLU A 324 11.08 -14.22 36.03
C GLU A 324 11.58 -12.80 36.40
N ILE A 325 12.84 -12.66 36.83
CA ILE A 325 13.46 -11.37 37.10
C ILE A 325 13.47 -10.51 35.85
N VAL A 326 13.84 -11.07 34.70
CA VAL A 326 13.80 -10.34 33.43
C VAL A 326 12.38 -9.87 33.12
N ARG A 327 11.36 -10.73 33.27
CA ARG A 327 9.97 -10.37 33.01
C ARG A 327 9.46 -9.27 33.94
N SER A 328 9.83 -9.29 35.20
CA SER A 328 9.43 -8.27 36.17
C SER A 328 10.08 -6.90 35.96
N HIS A 329 11.24 -6.85 35.27
CA HIS A 329 12.01 -5.64 35.01
C HIS A 329 12.10 -5.26 33.52
N LEU A 330 11.12 -5.68 32.74
CA LEU A 330 11.13 -5.44 31.29
C LEU A 330 11.20 -3.95 30.91
N ALA A 331 10.61 -3.08 31.72
CA ALA A 331 10.61 -1.64 31.50
C ALA A 331 11.99 -0.99 31.74
N GLU A 332 12.81 -1.60 32.59
CA GLU A 332 14.10 -1.09 33.02
C GLU A 332 15.27 -1.64 32.18
N ILE A 333 15.09 -2.79 31.47
CA ILE A 333 16.15 -3.41 30.69
C ILE A 333 16.39 -2.64 29.39
N VAL A 334 17.67 -2.28 29.15
CA VAL A 334 18.10 -1.47 28.01
C VAL A 334 19.22 -2.13 27.22
N ARG A 335 19.33 -1.79 25.93
CA ARG A 335 20.37 -2.32 25.04
C ARG A 335 21.71 -1.64 25.30
N SER A 336 22.77 -2.44 25.41
CA SER A 336 24.12 -1.96 25.60
C SER A 336 24.70 -1.21 24.38
N ASP A 337 24.27 -1.53 23.18
CA ASP A 337 24.74 -0.91 21.92
C ASP A 337 24.00 0.37 21.54
N LYS A 338 22.97 0.78 22.32
CA LYS A 338 22.13 1.95 22.07
C LYS A 338 22.15 2.97 23.22
N VAL A 339 22.96 2.74 24.22
CA VAL A 339 23.11 3.70 25.32
C VAL A 339 24.07 4.80 24.89
N PRO A 340 23.66 6.07 24.84
CA PRO A 340 24.56 7.19 24.57
C PRO A 340 25.63 7.29 25.68
N GLU A 341 26.84 7.70 25.33
CA GLU A 341 27.90 7.97 26.32
C GLU A 341 27.54 9.07 27.32
N LEU A 342 26.58 9.93 26.93
CA LEU A 342 25.99 10.98 27.77
C LEU A 342 24.48 10.96 27.59
N ILE A 343 23.75 10.49 28.60
CA ILE A 343 22.29 10.67 28.68
C ILE A 343 22.05 12.03 29.31
N THR A 344 21.56 12.98 28.52
CA THR A 344 21.04 14.24 29.05
C THR A 344 19.65 14.04 29.64
N GLU A 345 19.28 14.79 30.69
CA GLU A 345 18.04 14.63 31.48
C GLU A 345 16.73 14.59 30.69
N ASN A 346 16.76 14.82 29.37
CA ASN A 346 15.59 14.88 28.49
C ASN A 346 15.58 13.84 27.35
N GLU A 347 16.51 12.91 27.29
CA GLU A 347 16.54 11.89 26.25
C GLU A 347 15.81 10.61 26.66
N VAL A 348 14.76 10.26 25.92
CA VAL A 348 14.08 8.97 26.05
C VAL A 348 14.95 7.90 25.39
N VAL A 349 15.61 7.08 26.17
CA VAL A 349 16.30 5.88 25.68
C VAL A 349 15.28 4.94 25.07
N SER A 350 15.47 4.55 23.81
CA SER A 350 14.62 3.59 23.15
C SER A 350 14.67 2.26 23.89
N ARG A 351 13.59 1.88 24.54
CA ARG A 351 13.44 0.62 25.27
C ARG A 351 12.77 -0.39 24.37
N LYS A 352 13.29 -1.57 24.29
CA LYS A 352 12.66 -2.70 23.62
C LYS A 352 12.63 -3.87 24.57
N VAL A 353 11.45 -4.37 24.81
CA VAL A 353 11.21 -5.51 25.70
C VAL A 353 11.44 -6.79 24.90
N VAL A 354 12.06 -7.76 25.53
CA VAL A 354 12.29 -9.11 25.00
C VAL A 354 10.99 -9.92 24.94
#